data_922671196f8e335590729a7544eadea1
#
_entry.id   922671196f8e335590729a7544eadea1
#
_cell.length_a   1.000
_cell.length_b   1.000
_cell.length_c   1.000
_cell.angle_alpha   90.00
_cell.angle_beta   90.00
_cell.angle_gamma   90.00
#
_symmetry.space_group_name_H-M   'P 1'
#
loop_
_entity.id
_entity.type
_entity.pdbx_description
1 polymer ?
#
loop_
_entity_poly.entity_id
_entity_poly.type
_entity_poly.pdbx_seq_one_letter_code
_entity_poly.pdbx_strand_id
1 'polypeptide(L)'
;ALRWQDARRRLAAAGADDATLDAVDRAATVLDHAVRGRVIFARAGTTWLEGALPWPPRRELANLAPLPHVLPWLAQIPLPVPHVRVAATKVGGHVVAVSAVAAGEAVAETTIDGASWPVHKVSAGGWSEQRLQRSAEETWAATAKRIAAATVAEAGRVRAEFVMVGGDVRERSMVLDLLPSTLRESAVTMDREVDADDPEFEARAEAEERRRAALGGRALLDDLAARLGGGDADEPRGQGHRAVTGLAGTLTALREGLASDVLLVGEPSWVPEAVWVGPGLTDAATERSALIERGVADPLQGRTDAALVRAAAGTGAAPPFI
;
A
#
# COMPACT_ATOMS: atom_id res chain seq x y z
N ALA A 1 25.76 11.66 -10.71
CA ALA A 1 25.99 12.33 -12.01
C ALA A 1 26.30 11.33 -13.15
N LEU A 2 27.30 10.45 -13.02
CA LEU A 2 27.70 9.51 -14.10
C LEU A 2 26.60 8.53 -14.51
N ARG A 3 25.84 7.99 -13.57
CA ARG A 3 24.74 7.04 -13.84
C ARG A 3 23.63 7.67 -14.67
N TRP A 4 23.26 8.90 -14.32
CA TRP A 4 22.23 9.61 -15.06
C TRP A 4 22.69 9.92 -16.50
N GLN A 5 23.92 10.33 -16.70
CA GLN A 5 24.45 10.60 -18.04
C GLN A 5 24.41 9.35 -18.95
N ASP A 6 24.66 8.16 -18.38
CA ASP A 6 24.52 6.92 -19.13
C ASP A 6 23.05 6.61 -19.47
N ALA A 7 22.14 6.75 -18.53
CA ALA A 7 20.70 6.60 -18.76
C ALA A 7 20.18 7.56 -19.85
N ARG A 8 20.61 8.83 -19.80
CA ARG A 8 20.28 9.84 -20.81
C ARG A 8 20.76 9.44 -22.21
N ARG A 9 22.00 8.95 -22.33
CA ARG A 9 22.53 8.47 -23.62
C ARG A 9 21.71 7.30 -24.17
N ARG A 10 21.31 6.35 -23.31
CA ARG A 10 20.46 5.22 -23.72
C ARG A 10 19.09 5.68 -24.19
N LEU A 11 18.45 6.63 -23.48
CA LEU A 11 17.17 7.20 -23.91
C LEU A 11 17.27 7.94 -25.24
N ALA A 12 18.30 8.76 -25.43
CA ALA A 12 18.55 9.45 -26.69
C ALA A 12 18.80 8.47 -27.85
N ALA A 13 19.59 7.43 -27.63
CA ALA A 13 19.83 6.37 -28.62
C ALA A 13 18.56 5.56 -28.94
N ALA A 14 17.61 5.46 -28.00
CA ALA A 14 16.30 4.85 -28.23
C ALA A 14 15.31 5.76 -28.96
N GLY A 15 15.66 7.04 -29.23
CA GLY A 15 14.84 8.00 -29.96
C GLY A 15 13.98 8.91 -29.09
N ALA A 16 14.30 9.09 -27.81
CA ALA A 16 13.64 10.08 -26.97
C ALA A 16 13.90 11.50 -27.52
N ASP A 17 12.85 12.30 -27.59
CA ASP A 17 12.94 13.71 -28.02
C ASP A 17 13.66 14.57 -26.96
N ASP A 18 14.29 15.68 -27.43
CA ASP A 18 15.07 16.57 -26.56
C ASP A 18 14.22 17.16 -25.42
N ALA A 19 12.96 17.49 -25.68
CA ALA A 19 12.08 18.06 -24.66
C ALA A 19 11.81 17.04 -23.52
N THR A 20 11.65 15.77 -23.86
CA THR A 20 11.49 14.67 -22.88
C THR A 20 12.78 14.44 -22.12
N LEU A 21 13.96 14.45 -22.81
CA LEU A 21 15.26 14.34 -22.15
C LEU A 21 15.49 15.48 -21.15
N ASP A 22 15.16 16.71 -21.52
CA ASP A 22 15.29 17.88 -20.65
C ASP A 22 14.34 17.82 -19.45
N ALA A 23 13.13 17.27 -19.63
CA ALA A 23 12.19 17.07 -18.52
C ALA A 23 12.77 16.09 -17.48
N VAL A 24 13.35 14.98 -17.94
CA VAL A 24 13.99 14.00 -17.05
C VAL A 24 15.28 14.58 -16.43
N ASP A 25 16.06 15.39 -17.16
CA ASP A 25 17.22 16.08 -16.61
C ASP A 25 16.84 16.97 -15.41
N ARG A 26 15.78 17.76 -15.56
CA ARG A 26 15.25 18.61 -14.46
C ARG A 26 14.86 17.78 -13.25
N ALA A 27 14.12 16.70 -13.45
CA ALA A 27 13.67 15.82 -12.36
C ALA A 27 14.86 15.09 -11.70
N ALA A 28 15.84 14.64 -12.48
CA ALA A 28 17.00 13.88 -11.98
C ALA A 28 18.01 14.75 -11.19
N THR A 29 18.04 16.05 -11.43
CA THR A 29 18.96 16.98 -10.75
C THR A 29 18.50 17.41 -9.36
N VAL A 30 17.24 17.19 -9.00
CA VAL A 30 16.75 17.42 -7.64
C VAL A 30 17.34 16.33 -6.74
N LEU A 31 18.44 16.66 -6.05
CA LEU A 31 19.14 15.73 -5.15
C LEU A 31 18.43 15.70 -3.79
N ASP A 32 17.77 14.59 -3.51
CA ASP A 32 17.38 14.25 -2.15
C ASP A 32 18.32 13.15 -1.65
N HIS A 33 19.17 13.50 -0.69
CA HIS A 33 20.16 12.58 -0.13
C HIS A 33 19.55 11.47 0.74
N ALA A 34 18.29 11.60 1.13
CA ALA A 34 17.55 10.59 1.89
C ALA A 34 17.04 9.44 1.02
N VAL A 35 16.97 9.64 -0.30
CA VAL A 35 16.37 8.70 -1.24
C VAL A 35 17.39 7.70 -1.78
N ARG A 36 17.14 6.41 -1.61
CA ARG A 36 18.03 5.32 -2.06
C ARG A 36 17.94 5.02 -3.55
N GLY A 37 16.85 5.41 -4.19
CA GLY A 37 16.61 5.32 -5.61
C GLY A 37 15.46 6.21 -6.04
N ARG A 38 15.33 6.43 -7.33
CA ARG A 38 14.31 7.31 -7.89
C ARG A 38 13.72 6.71 -9.15
N VAL A 39 12.43 6.91 -9.33
CA VAL A 39 11.73 6.61 -10.58
C VAL A 39 11.21 7.91 -11.18
N ILE A 40 11.38 8.06 -12.49
CA ILE A 40 10.94 9.23 -13.24
C ILE A 40 10.25 8.74 -14.52
N PHE A 41 9.03 9.18 -14.75
CA PHE A 41 8.30 8.95 -15.99
C PHE A 41 7.99 10.28 -16.66
N ALA A 42 8.43 10.42 -17.90
CA ALA A 42 8.25 11.65 -18.66
C ALA A 42 7.73 11.36 -20.08
N ARG A 43 6.97 12.29 -20.63
CA ARG A 43 6.43 12.25 -21.97
C ARG A 43 6.28 13.66 -22.52
N ALA A 44 6.68 13.88 -23.77
CA ALA A 44 6.45 15.13 -24.49
C ALA A 44 6.90 16.38 -23.68
N GLY A 45 8.11 16.32 -23.13
CA GLY A 45 8.69 17.44 -22.37
C GLY A 45 8.16 17.65 -20.95
N THR A 46 7.30 16.76 -20.46
CA THR A 46 6.72 16.85 -19.11
C THR A 46 7.01 15.59 -18.30
N THR A 47 7.47 15.77 -17.05
CA THR A 47 7.48 14.70 -16.06
C THR A 47 6.06 14.58 -15.49
N TRP A 48 5.43 13.43 -15.66
CA TRP A 48 4.07 13.20 -15.21
C TRP A 48 4.00 12.36 -13.93
N LEU A 49 5.08 11.64 -13.61
CA LEU A 49 5.21 10.90 -12.36
C LEU A 49 6.67 10.82 -11.97
N GLU A 50 6.96 11.09 -10.72
CA GLU A 50 8.21 10.79 -10.08
C GLU A 50 7.96 10.24 -8.67
N GLY A 51 8.87 9.39 -8.21
CA GLY A 51 8.76 8.78 -6.89
C GLY A 51 10.11 8.37 -6.34
N ALA A 52 10.17 8.31 -5.02
CA ALA A 52 11.28 7.73 -4.29
C ALA A 52 11.16 6.19 -4.31
N LEU A 53 12.31 5.51 -4.35
CA LEU A 53 12.38 4.08 -4.14
C LEU A 53 12.83 3.80 -2.71
N PRO A 54 12.12 2.97 -1.94
CA PRO A 54 12.50 2.56 -0.59
C PRO A 54 13.87 1.85 -0.56
N TRP A 55 14.18 1.14 -1.64
CA TRP A 55 15.42 0.37 -1.80
C TRP A 55 16.12 0.74 -3.11
N PRO A 56 17.45 0.61 -3.21
CA PRO A 56 18.14 0.78 -4.48
C PRO A 56 17.57 -0.18 -5.53
N PRO A 57 17.34 0.27 -6.77
CA PRO A 57 16.87 -0.61 -7.82
C PRO A 57 17.92 -1.70 -8.11
N ARG A 58 17.47 -2.94 -8.30
CA ARG A 58 18.37 -4.06 -8.66
C ARG A 58 19.09 -3.82 -9.98
N ARG A 59 18.46 -3.11 -10.90
CA ARG A 59 19.00 -2.71 -12.20
C ARG A 59 18.60 -1.28 -12.50
N GLU A 60 19.51 -0.52 -13.07
CA GLU A 60 19.19 0.78 -13.62
C GLU A 60 18.45 0.59 -14.96
N LEU A 61 17.26 1.17 -15.03
CA LEU A 61 16.41 1.09 -16.21
C LEU A 61 16.30 2.46 -16.86
N ALA A 62 16.46 2.50 -18.16
CA ALA A 62 16.21 3.66 -18.98
C ALA A 62 15.55 3.16 -20.27
N ASN A 63 14.23 3.23 -20.35
CA ASN A 63 13.44 2.65 -21.42
C ASN A 63 12.57 3.72 -22.07
N LEU A 64 12.57 3.76 -23.39
CA LEU A 64 11.58 4.46 -24.18
C LEU A 64 10.61 3.41 -24.75
N ALA A 65 9.34 3.51 -24.42
CA ALA A 65 8.33 2.54 -24.84
C ALA A 65 6.94 3.21 -24.90
N PRO A 66 5.98 2.64 -25.64
CA PRO A 66 4.59 3.12 -25.69
C PRO A 66 3.89 3.11 -24.31
N LEU A 67 4.29 2.18 -23.44
CA LEU A 67 3.79 2.08 -22.06
C LEU A 67 4.93 2.21 -21.07
N PRO A 68 4.72 2.90 -19.94
CA PRO A 68 5.72 3.05 -18.89
C PRO A 68 5.99 1.72 -18.19
N HIS A 69 7.25 1.42 -17.91
CA HIS A 69 7.67 0.24 -17.15
C HIS A 69 7.51 0.49 -15.64
N VAL A 70 6.30 0.46 -15.15
CA VAL A 70 5.97 0.80 -13.75
C VAL A 70 6.16 -0.36 -12.77
N LEU A 71 6.19 -1.60 -13.25
CA LEU A 71 6.24 -2.79 -12.40
C LEU A 71 7.42 -2.81 -11.40
N PRO A 72 8.67 -2.48 -11.78
CA PRO A 72 9.78 -2.47 -10.82
C PRO A 72 9.64 -1.44 -9.70
N TRP A 73 8.85 -0.41 -9.93
CA TRP A 73 8.49 0.57 -8.92
C TRP A 73 7.35 0.05 -8.02
N LEU A 74 6.26 -0.42 -8.62
CA LEU A 74 5.13 -0.98 -7.88
C LEU A 74 5.54 -2.16 -6.99
N ALA A 75 6.45 -3.01 -7.46
CA ALA A 75 6.98 -4.13 -6.66
C ALA A 75 7.80 -3.69 -5.43
N GLN A 76 8.20 -2.42 -5.34
CA GLN A 76 8.87 -1.87 -4.17
C GLN A 76 7.93 -1.09 -3.24
N ILE A 77 6.73 -0.77 -3.71
CA ILE A 77 5.72 -0.13 -2.87
C ILE A 77 5.07 -1.24 -2.05
N PRO A 78 5.20 -1.24 -0.72
CA PRO A 78 4.49 -2.19 0.10
C PRO A 78 2.98 -2.01 -0.15
N LEU A 79 2.25 -3.11 -0.28
CA LEU A 79 0.79 -3.06 -0.30
C LEU A 79 0.35 -2.50 1.05
N PRO A 80 -0.29 -1.32 1.07
CA PRO A 80 -0.69 -0.71 2.32
C PRO A 80 -1.77 -1.57 2.98
N VAL A 81 -1.51 -1.98 4.20
CA VAL A 81 -2.47 -2.68 5.05
C VAL A 81 -3.19 -1.64 5.90
N PRO A 82 -4.51 -1.44 5.71
CA PRO A 82 -5.23 -0.43 6.47
C PRO A 82 -5.19 -0.75 7.96
N HIS A 83 -4.84 0.24 8.76
CA HIS A 83 -4.69 0.06 10.20
C HIS A 83 -4.94 1.36 10.99
N VAL A 84 -5.05 1.23 12.30
CA VAL A 84 -5.13 2.37 13.21
C VAL A 84 -3.99 2.30 14.20
N ARG A 85 -3.27 3.40 14.37
CA ARG A 85 -2.25 3.59 15.40
C ARG A 85 -2.83 4.39 16.55
N VAL A 86 -2.63 3.94 17.77
CA VAL A 86 -3.15 4.55 18.99
C VAL A 86 -2.05 4.72 20.01
N ALA A 87 -1.75 5.94 20.41
CA ALA A 87 -0.91 6.24 21.55
C ALA A 87 -1.80 6.72 22.71
N ALA A 88 -1.86 5.96 23.80
CA ALA A 88 -2.67 6.28 24.95
C ALA A 88 -1.78 6.74 26.12
N THR A 89 -2.03 7.95 26.62
CA THR A 89 -1.26 8.57 27.70
C THR A 89 -2.18 9.02 28.83
N LYS A 90 -1.62 9.32 30.00
CA LYS A 90 -2.35 9.83 31.16
C LYS A 90 -3.05 11.17 30.92
N VAL A 91 -2.57 11.91 29.94
CA VAL A 91 -3.08 13.26 29.61
C VAL A 91 -3.91 13.28 28.34
N GLY A 92 -4.14 12.12 27.71
CA GLY A 92 -4.94 12.03 26.50
C GLY A 92 -4.54 10.88 25.62
N GLY A 93 -4.86 10.98 24.34
CA GLY A 93 -4.50 9.98 23.35
C GLY A 93 -4.46 10.54 21.95
N HIS A 94 -3.76 9.83 21.10
CA HIS A 94 -3.60 10.14 19.70
C HIS A 94 -4.01 8.94 18.85
N VAL A 95 -4.89 9.14 17.89
CA VAL A 95 -5.42 8.09 17.01
C VAL A 95 -5.13 8.49 15.57
N VAL A 96 -4.36 7.68 14.87
CA VAL A 96 -3.99 7.87 13.47
C VAL A 96 -4.53 6.72 12.63
N ALA A 97 -5.35 7.04 11.64
CA ALA A 97 -5.86 6.05 10.70
C ALA A 97 -5.05 6.05 9.41
N VAL A 98 -4.65 4.88 8.96
CA VAL A 98 -3.89 4.65 7.74
C VAL A 98 -4.76 3.84 6.77
N SER A 99 -4.95 4.35 5.56
CA SER A 99 -5.79 3.73 4.54
C SER A 99 -4.96 3.05 3.44
N ALA A 100 -5.45 1.94 2.92
CA ALA A 100 -4.91 1.30 1.73
C ALA A 100 -4.97 2.20 0.48
N VAL A 101 -5.99 3.05 0.38
CA VAL A 101 -6.20 3.93 -0.79
C VAL A 101 -5.19 5.08 -0.83
N ALA A 102 -4.73 5.54 0.31
CA ALA A 102 -3.75 6.62 0.43
C ALA A 102 -2.30 6.12 0.42
N ALA A 103 -2.02 4.96 -0.15
CA ALA A 103 -0.68 4.39 -0.28
C ALA A 103 0.09 4.30 1.07
N GLY A 104 -0.62 4.05 2.16
CA GLY A 104 -0.03 3.95 3.50
C GLY A 104 0.11 5.29 4.23
N GLU A 105 -0.30 6.40 3.62
CA GLU A 105 -0.33 7.70 4.30
C GLU A 105 -1.45 7.78 5.34
N ALA A 106 -1.23 8.58 6.38
CA ALA A 106 -2.26 8.88 7.36
C ALA A 106 -3.39 9.68 6.70
N VAL A 107 -4.62 9.16 6.80
CA VAL A 107 -5.82 9.81 6.22
C VAL A 107 -6.68 10.52 7.26
N ALA A 108 -6.43 10.27 8.52
CA ALA A 108 -7.00 11.02 9.63
C ALA A 108 -6.12 10.91 10.87
N GLU A 109 -6.12 11.96 11.60
CA GLU A 109 -5.42 12.12 12.87
C GLU A 109 -6.37 12.78 13.86
N THR A 110 -6.55 12.15 15.00
CA THR A 110 -7.45 12.64 16.04
C THR A 110 -6.71 12.70 17.35
N THR A 111 -6.56 13.90 17.90
CA THR A 111 -6.04 14.11 19.25
C THR A 111 -7.20 14.15 20.24
N ILE A 112 -7.06 13.42 21.33
CA ILE A 112 -8.05 13.35 22.41
C ILE A 112 -7.39 13.90 23.66
N ASP A 113 -7.78 15.11 24.04
CA ASP A 113 -7.31 15.71 25.28
C ASP A 113 -7.90 14.97 26.48
N GLY A 114 -7.03 14.52 27.36
CA GLY A 114 -7.44 14.09 28.70
C GLY A 114 -7.84 15.30 29.55
N ALA A 115 -8.63 15.08 30.60
CA ALA A 115 -8.89 16.13 31.54
C ALA A 115 -7.58 16.49 32.27
N SER A 116 -7.12 17.73 32.11
CA SER A 116 -5.97 18.24 32.83
C SER A 116 -6.29 18.25 34.34
N TRP A 117 -5.54 17.45 35.08
CA TRP A 117 -5.63 17.47 36.54
C TRP A 117 -4.80 18.64 37.08
N PRO A 118 -5.38 19.56 37.86
CA PRO A 118 -4.59 20.58 38.52
C PRO A 118 -3.70 19.91 39.56
N VAL A 119 -2.41 19.87 39.33
CA VAL A 119 -1.39 19.40 40.28
C VAL A 119 -1.24 20.48 41.36
N HIS A 120 -2.22 20.62 42.21
CA HIS A 120 -2.04 21.32 43.48
C HIS A 120 -1.58 20.29 44.53
N LYS A 121 -0.33 20.43 44.97
CA LYS A 121 0.15 19.75 46.17
C LYS A 121 -0.74 20.21 47.35
N VAL A 122 -1.78 19.47 47.61
CA VAL A 122 -2.56 19.62 48.85
C VAL A 122 -1.95 18.69 49.87
N SER A 123 -1.23 19.24 50.81
CA SER A 123 -0.77 18.55 52.00
C SER A 123 -1.99 18.30 52.90
N ALA A 124 -2.69 17.19 52.74
CA ALA A 124 -3.85 16.84 53.53
C ALA A 124 -3.98 15.32 53.71
N GLY A 125 -4.27 14.91 54.91
CA GLY A 125 -4.27 13.51 55.37
C GLY A 125 -5.22 12.57 54.64
N GLY A 126 -5.03 11.27 54.83
CA GLY A 126 -5.49 10.08 54.12
C GLY A 126 -6.90 10.01 53.50
N TRP A 127 -7.89 10.79 53.90
CA TRP A 127 -9.24 10.81 53.32
C TRP A 127 -9.29 11.62 51.99
N SER A 128 -8.49 12.65 51.86
CA SER A 128 -8.38 13.45 50.65
C SER A 128 -7.62 12.74 49.56
N GLU A 129 -6.65 11.94 49.92
CA GLU A 129 -5.82 11.14 48.99
C GLU A 129 -6.66 10.07 48.28
N GLN A 130 -7.52 9.35 48.99
CA GLN A 130 -8.44 8.36 48.39
C GLN A 130 -9.49 9.01 47.46
N ARG A 131 -9.97 10.19 47.76
CA ARG A 131 -10.90 10.93 46.86
C ARG A 131 -10.21 11.40 45.60
N LEU A 132 -8.99 11.91 45.72
CA LEU A 132 -8.17 12.35 44.60
C LEU A 132 -7.82 11.17 43.69
N GLN A 133 -7.47 10.03 44.25
CA GLN A 133 -7.15 8.82 43.52
C GLN A 133 -8.36 8.28 42.74
N ARG A 134 -9.56 8.22 43.36
CA ARG A 134 -10.79 7.82 42.65
C ARG A 134 -11.15 8.76 41.52
N SER A 135 -11.05 10.07 41.75
CA SER A 135 -11.33 11.07 40.70
C SER A 135 -10.35 10.99 39.55
N ALA A 136 -9.08 10.70 39.79
CA ALA A 136 -8.09 10.45 38.76
C ALA A 136 -8.42 9.17 37.94
N GLU A 137 -8.80 8.09 38.62
CA GLU A 137 -9.21 6.83 37.99
C GLU A 137 -10.46 6.98 37.11
N GLU A 138 -11.47 7.74 37.59
CA GLU A 138 -12.67 8.06 36.81
C GLU A 138 -12.31 8.87 35.54
N THR A 139 -11.40 9.82 35.68
CA THR A 139 -10.93 10.67 34.58
C THR A 139 -10.18 9.84 33.54
N TRP A 140 -9.28 8.95 33.95
CA TRP A 140 -8.55 8.05 33.05
C TRP A 140 -9.50 7.09 32.35
N ALA A 141 -10.46 6.49 33.05
CA ALA A 141 -11.47 5.63 32.44
C ALA A 141 -12.32 6.37 31.40
N ALA A 142 -12.70 7.62 31.67
CA ALA A 142 -13.42 8.44 30.70
C ALA A 142 -12.56 8.76 29.47
N THR A 143 -11.27 9.05 29.64
CA THR A 143 -10.33 9.30 28.55
C THR A 143 -10.11 8.04 27.71
N ALA A 144 -9.84 6.90 28.34
CA ALA A 144 -9.69 5.61 27.67
C ALA A 144 -10.93 5.24 26.84
N LYS A 145 -12.14 5.51 27.35
CA LYS A 145 -13.39 5.30 26.64
C LYS A 145 -13.50 6.17 25.38
N ARG A 146 -13.06 7.42 25.43
CA ARG A 146 -13.05 8.32 24.27
C ARG A 146 -12.02 7.86 23.23
N ILE A 147 -10.83 7.44 23.67
CA ILE A 147 -9.79 6.90 22.78
C ILE A 147 -10.31 5.62 22.10
N ALA A 148 -10.88 4.69 22.86
CA ALA A 148 -11.45 3.46 22.30
C ALA A 148 -12.57 3.74 21.29
N ALA A 149 -13.46 4.69 21.59
CA ALA A 149 -14.53 5.07 20.67
C ALA A 149 -14.00 5.67 19.37
N ALA A 150 -13.00 6.56 19.45
CA ALA A 150 -12.34 7.11 18.26
C ALA A 150 -11.62 6.01 17.46
N THR A 151 -10.93 5.10 18.15
CA THR A 151 -10.26 3.95 17.51
C THR A 151 -11.25 3.09 16.73
N VAL A 152 -12.41 2.77 17.31
CA VAL A 152 -13.46 1.98 16.63
C VAL A 152 -14.02 2.71 15.42
N ALA A 153 -14.29 4.01 15.54
CA ALA A 153 -14.79 4.82 14.44
C ALA A 153 -13.81 4.87 13.28
N GLU A 154 -12.53 5.15 13.58
CA GLU A 154 -11.49 5.22 12.57
C GLU A 154 -11.18 3.86 11.94
N ALA A 155 -11.15 2.78 12.75
CA ALA A 155 -10.97 1.42 12.25
C ALA A 155 -12.08 1.02 11.28
N GLY A 156 -13.33 1.37 11.58
CA GLY A 156 -14.45 1.15 10.67
C GLY A 156 -14.33 1.97 9.37
N ARG A 157 -13.88 3.23 9.46
CA ARG A 157 -13.73 4.12 8.32
C ARG A 157 -12.69 3.64 7.32
N VAL A 158 -11.52 3.19 7.80
CA VAL A 158 -10.44 2.67 6.93
C VAL A 158 -10.53 1.17 6.67
N ARG A 159 -11.48 0.46 7.31
CA ARG A 159 -11.57 -1.00 7.31
C ARG A 159 -10.28 -1.64 7.81
N ALA A 160 -9.83 -1.18 8.97
CA ALA A 160 -8.55 -1.59 9.54
C ALA A 160 -8.46 -3.11 9.74
N GLU A 161 -7.35 -3.68 9.28
CA GLU A 161 -7.00 -5.08 9.51
C GLU A 161 -6.35 -5.31 10.87
N PHE A 162 -5.76 -4.27 11.44
CA PHE A 162 -5.19 -4.32 12.78
C PHE A 162 -5.20 -2.95 13.46
N VAL A 163 -5.02 -2.99 14.77
CA VAL A 163 -4.81 -1.79 15.59
C VAL A 163 -3.48 -1.91 16.29
N MET A 164 -2.62 -0.90 16.14
CA MET A 164 -1.38 -0.78 16.90
C MET A 164 -1.62 0.09 18.12
N VAL A 165 -1.39 -0.43 19.34
CA VAL A 165 -1.65 0.30 20.58
C VAL A 165 -0.37 0.44 21.38
N GLY A 166 0.05 1.69 21.59
CA GLY A 166 1.18 2.10 22.42
C GLY A 166 0.77 3.06 23.52
N GLY A 167 1.75 3.55 24.28
CA GLY A 167 1.56 4.51 25.35
C GLY A 167 1.73 3.92 26.74
N ASP A 168 1.23 4.62 27.77
CA ASP A 168 1.32 4.17 29.16
C ASP A 168 0.66 2.80 29.33
N VAL A 169 1.28 1.92 30.08
CA VAL A 169 0.86 0.51 30.25
C VAL A 169 -0.58 0.38 30.76
N ARG A 170 -0.97 1.23 31.69
CA ARG A 170 -2.32 1.22 32.29
C ARG A 170 -3.37 1.72 31.31
N GLU A 171 -3.13 2.86 30.72
CA GLU A 171 -4.03 3.46 29.73
C GLU A 171 -4.20 2.59 28.51
N ARG A 172 -3.13 2.02 27.99
CA ARG A 172 -3.15 1.04 26.92
C ARG A 172 -4.03 -0.18 27.24
N SER A 173 -3.87 -0.75 28.44
CA SER A 173 -4.69 -1.88 28.88
C SER A 173 -6.17 -1.50 28.94
N MET A 174 -6.49 -0.33 29.50
CA MET A 174 -7.87 0.16 29.59
C MET A 174 -8.49 0.37 28.19
N VAL A 175 -7.73 0.93 27.25
CA VAL A 175 -8.20 1.09 25.86
C VAL A 175 -8.47 -0.27 25.22
N LEU A 176 -7.53 -1.22 25.33
CA LEU A 176 -7.69 -2.58 24.78
C LEU A 176 -8.91 -3.31 25.32
N ASP A 177 -9.18 -3.20 26.62
CA ASP A 177 -10.33 -3.83 27.27
C ASP A 177 -11.68 -3.27 26.77
N LEU A 178 -11.67 -2.03 26.29
CA LEU A 178 -12.84 -1.34 25.75
C LEU A 178 -13.04 -1.56 24.25
N LEU A 179 -12.05 -2.11 23.53
CA LEU A 179 -12.20 -2.43 22.12
C LEU A 179 -13.13 -3.66 21.91
N PRO A 180 -13.90 -3.70 20.82
CA PRO A 180 -14.58 -4.91 20.36
C PRO A 180 -13.63 -6.10 20.21
N SER A 181 -14.10 -7.33 20.41
CA SER A 181 -13.29 -8.55 20.35
C SER A 181 -12.48 -8.66 19.05
N THR A 182 -13.09 -8.34 17.91
CA THR A 182 -12.45 -8.39 16.58
C THR A 182 -11.22 -7.46 16.48
N LEU A 183 -11.33 -6.23 16.98
CA LEU A 183 -10.20 -5.29 16.99
C LEU A 183 -9.18 -5.67 18.05
N ARG A 184 -9.62 -6.17 19.21
CA ARG A 184 -8.71 -6.62 20.28
C ARG A 184 -7.86 -7.82 19.86
N GLU A 185 -8.43 -8.79 19.15
CA GLU A 185 -7.73 -9.95 18.62
C GLU A 185 -6.71 -9.58 17.54
N SER A 186 -6.99 -8.52 16.77
CA SER A 186 -6.08 -7.99 15.77
C SER A 186 -5.05 -7.00 16.33
N ALA A 187 -5.16 -6.64 17.62
CA ALA A 187 -4.31 -5.62 18.23
C ALA A 187 -2.86 -6.07 18.40
N VAL A 188 -1.94 -5.18 18.07
CA VAL A 188 -0.51 -5.30 18.31
C VAL A 188 -0.11 -4.25 19.34
N THR A 189 0.57 -4.67 20.40
CA THR A 189 0.96 -3.77 21.48
C THR A 189 2.44 -3.49 21.49
N MET A 190 2.83 -2.31 21.94
CA MET A 190 4.20 -2.03 22.35
C MET A 190 4.34 -2.19 23.88
N ASP A 191 5.42 -2.88 24.30
CA ASP A 191 5.67 -3.18 25.71
C ASP A 191 6.38 -2.06 26.48
N ARG A 192 6.49 -0.88 25.87
CA ARG A 192 7.05 0.32 26.52
C ARG A 192 6.13 1.52 26.34
N GLU A 193 6.33 2.52 27.20
CA GLU A 193 5.68 3.82 27.06
C GLU A 193 6.20 4.52 25.78
N VAL A 194 5.28 4.95 24.92
CA VAL A 194 5.56 5.64 23.67
C VAL A 194 4.58 6.77 23.45
N ASP A 195 5.08 7.83 22.85
CA ASP A 195 4.26 8.92 22.34
C ASP A 195 3.88 8.66 20.86
N ALA A 196 2.94 9.45 20.36
CA ALA A 196 2.45 9.31 18.99
C ALA A 196 3.56 9.51 17.93
N ASP A 197 4.52 10.39 18.22
CA ASP A 197 5.62 10.75 17.33
C ASP A 197 6.89 9.91 17.57
N ASP A 198 6.79 8.83 18.35
CA ASP A 198 7.93 7.96 18.63
C ASP A 198 8.34 7.19 17.36
N PRO A 199 9.56 7.39 16.83
CA PRO A 199 10.00 6.73 15.60
C PRO A 199 10.00 5.20 15.69
N GLU A 200 10.17 4.63 16.89
CA GLU A 200 10.11 3.19 17.08
C GLU A 200 8.68 2.66 17.01
N PHE A 201 7.70 3.48 17.46
CA PHE A 201 6.29 3.14 17.31
C PHE A 201 5.89 3.08 15.84
N GLU A 202 6.33 4.05 15.05
CA GLU A 202 6.11 4.07 13.60
C GLU A 202 6.81 2.90 12.90
N ALA A 203 8.09 2.67 13.19
CA ALA A 203 8.84 1.55 12.61
C ALA A 203 8.23 0.18 12.96
N ARG A 204 7.62 0.04 14.13
CA ARG A 204 6.93 -1.19 14.54
C ARG A 204 5.62 -1.38 13.76
N ALA A 205 4.85 -0.30 13.55
CA ALA A 205 3.64 -0.34 12.74
C ALA A 205 3.96 -0.74 11.29
N GLU A 206 4.98 -0.14 10.68
CA GLU A 206 5.45 -0.50 9.35
C GLU A 206 5.94 -1.97 9.25
N ALA A 207 6.60 -2.48 10.30
CA ALA A 207 7.05 -3.87 10.32
C ALA A 207 5.86 -4.84 10.37
N GLU A 208 4.82 -4.52 11.14
CA GLU A 208 3.60 -5.32 11.19
C GLU A 208 2.81 -5.23 9.89
N GLU A 209 2.74 -4.06 9.28
CA GLU A 209 2.14 -3.86 7.97
C GLU A 209 2.81 -4.77 6.92
N ARG A 210 4.16 -4.73 6.83
CA ARG A 210 4.92 -5.59 5.92
C ARG A 210 4.67 -7.08 6.19
N ARG A 211 4.60 -7.47 7.45
CA ARG A 211 4.32 -8.85 7.84
C ARG A 211 2.93 -9.29 7.35
N ARG A 212 1.92 -8.45 7.52
CA ARG A 212 0.54 -8.76 7.10
C ARG A 212 0.40 -8.76 5.58
N ALA A 213 1.02 -7.82 4.89
CA ALA A 213 1.06 -7.81 3.43
C ALA A 213 1.67 -9.10 2.87
N ALA A 214 2.77 -9.59 3.46
CA ALA A 214 3.39 -10.85 3.06
C ALA A 214 2.50 -12.07 3.32
N LEU A 215 1.77 -12.09 4.45
CA LEU A 215 0.81 -13.16 4.75
C LEU A 215 -0.39 -13.13 3.80
N GLY A 216 -0.91 -11.94 3.49
CA GLY A 216 -1.99 -11.76 2.51
C GLY A 216 -1.59 -12.26 1.13
N GLY A 217 -0.38 -11.92 0.67
CA GLY A 217 0.16 -12.42 -0.58
C GLY A 217 0.26 -13.94 -0.62
N ARG A 218 0.72 -14.56 0.47
CA ARG A 218 0.77 -16.02 0.57
C ARG A 218 -0.61 -16.66 0.54
N ALA A 219 -1.58 -16.09 1.25
CA ALA A 219 -2.96 -16.58 1.24
C ALA A 219 -3.59 -16.52 -0.15
N LEU A 220 -3.29 -15.47 -0.93
CA LEU A 220 -3.72 -15.37 -2.33
C LEU A 220 -3.12 -16.46 -3.22
N LEU A 221 -1.83 -16.80 -3.02
CA LEU A 221 -1.20 -17.91 -3.75
C LEU A 221 -1.79 -19.26 -3.39
N ASP A 222 -2.07 -19.49 -2.12
CA ASP A 222 -2.69 -20.75 -1.63
C ASP A 222 -4.12 -20.88 -2.18
N ASP A 223 -4.90 -19.78 -2.21
CA ASP A 223 -6.23 -19.75 -2.81
C ASP A 223 -6.19 -19.98 -4.32
N LEU A 224 -5.25 -19.35 -5.03
CA LEU A 224 -5.02 -19.61 -6.45
C LEU A 224 -4.70 -21.09 -6.71
N ALA A 225 -3.79 -21.67 -5.92
CA ALA A 225 -3.41 -23.08 -6.06
C ALA A 225 -4.60 -24.02 -5.80
N ALA A 226 -5.43 -23.71 -4.79
CA ALA A 226 -6.64 -24.47 -4.49
C ALA A 226 -7.64 -24.41 -5.65
N ARG A 227 -7.84 -23.24 -6.24
CA ARG A 227 -8.75 -23.06 -7.40
C ARG A 227 -8.24 -23.71 -8.68
N LEU A 228 -6.93 -23.82 -8.86
CA LEU A 228 -6.30 -24.54 -9.98
C LEU A 228 -6.30 -26.04 -9.76
N GLY A 229 -6.15 -26.51 -8.52
CA GLY A 229 -6.09 -27.94 -8.16
C GLY A 229 -7.46 -28.62 -8.00
N GLY A 230 -8.54 -27.87 -7.81
CA GLY A 230 -9.90 -28.37 -7.61
C GLY A 230 -10.70 -28.63 -8.89
N GLY A 231 -10.10 -28.50 -10.06
CA GLY A 231 -10.78 -28.70 -11.34
C GLY A 231 -10.67 -30.15 -11.85
N ASP A 232 -11.65 -31.01 -11.51
CA ASP A 232 -11.94 -32.15 -12.37
C ASP A 232 -12.36 -31.62 -13.75
N ALA A 233 -11.70 -32.14 -14.78
CA ALA A 233 -11.85 -31.69 -16.17
C ALA A 233 -13.26 -31.91 -16.77
N ASP A 234 -14.17 -32.45 -16.01
CA ASP A 234 -15.49 -32.96 -16.51
C ASP A 234 -16.71 -32.30 -15.83
N GLU A 235 -16.55 -31.32 -14.92
CA GLU A 235 -17.73 -30.64 -14.39
C GLU A 235 -18.19 -29.46 -15.27
N PRO A 236 -19.52 -29.35 -15.53
CA PRO A 236 -20.07 -28.26 -16.33
C PRO A 236 -19.82 -26.93 -15.64
N ARG A 237 -19.22 -26.00 -16.39
CA ARG A 237 -18.76 -24.67 -16.02
C ARG A 237 -19.84 -23.81 -15.36
N GLY A 238 -20.17 -24.12 -14.11
CA GLY A 238 -21.02 -23.28 -13.25
C GLY A 238 -20.28 -22.02 -12.79
N GLN A 239 -21.02 -20.97 -12.44
CA GLN A 239 -20.57 -19.62 -12.06
C GLN A 239 -19.75 -19.56 -10.74
N GLY A 240 -18.75 -20.41 -10.58
CA GLY A 240 -17.83 -20.42 -9.46
C GLY A 240 -16.54 -19.65 -9.80
N HIS A 241 -15.97 -18.98 -8.84
CA HIS A 241 -14.73 -18.21 -8.93
C HIS A 241 -13.62 -19.05 -9.56
N ARG A 242 -13.22 -18.71 -10.77
CA ARG A 242 -12.21 -19.45 -11.54
C ARG A 242 -10.90 -18.72 -11.51
N ALA A 243 -9.84 -19.48 -11.39
CA ALA A 243 -8.51 -18.99 -11.68
C ALA A 243 -8.20 -19.21 -13.17
N VAL A 244 -7.57 -18.22 -13.78
CA VAL A 244 -7.10 -18.29 -15.16
C VAL A 244 -5.58 -18.13 -15.13
N THR A 245 -4.88 -19.00 -15.86
CA THR A 245 -3.43 -18.93 -15.98
C THR A 245 -3.00 -18.61 -17.41
N GLY A 246 -1.79 -18.09 -17.53
CA GLY A 246 -1.20 -17.73 -18.81
C GLY A 246 -1.66 -16.37 -19.33
N LEU A 247 -0.83 -15.77 -20.17
CA LEU A 247 -0.97 -14.38 -20.60
C LEU A 247 -2.27 -14.13 -21.38
N ALA A 248 -2.58 -14.95 -22.36
CA ALA A 248 -3.76 -14.75 -23.20
C ALA A 248 -5.08 -14.84 -22.40
N GLY A 249 -5.18 -15.80 -21.48
CA GLY A 249 -6.31 -15.95 -20.58
C GLY A 249 -6.45 -14.76 -19.64
N THR A 250 -5.35 -14.32 -19.03
CA THR A 250 -5.34 -13.16 -18.13
C THR A 250 -5.75 -11.88 -18.85
N LEU A 251 -5.22 -11.60 -20.03
CA LEU A 251 -5.62 -10.44 -20.83
C LEU A 251 -7.10 -10.47 -21.22
N THR A 252 -7.63 -11.66 -21.52
CA THR A 252 -9.05 -11.83 -21.81
C THR A 252 -9.91 -11.58 -20.57
N ALA A 253 -9.58 -12.17 -19.43
CA ALA A 253 -10.31 -11.96 -18.19
C ALA A 253 -10.31 -10.49 -17.73
N LEU A 254 -9.17 -9.81 -17.86
CA LEU A 254 -9.06 -8.37 -17.59
C LEU A 254 -9.97 -7.55 -18.53
N ARG A 255 -9.91 -7.81 -19.84
CA ARG A 255 -10.72 -7.10 -20.81
C ARG A 255 -12.23 -7.26 -20.55
N GLU A 256 -12.64 -8.43 -20.11
CA GLU A 256 -14.04 -8.75 -19.82
C GLU A 256 -14.48 -8.30 -18.42
N GLY A 257 -13.58 -7.71 -17.63
CA GLY A 257 -13.87 -7.26 -16.26
C GLY A 257 -14.15 -8.42 -15.29
N LEU A 258 -13.64 -9.61 -15.61
CA LEU A 258 -13.86 -10.83 -14.83
C LEU A 258 -12.76 -11.08 -13.79
N ALA A 259 -11.63 -10.38 -13.90
CA ALA A 259 -10.52 -10.50 -12.94
C ALA A 259 -10.70 -9.52 -11.78
N SER A 260 -10.71 -10.02 -10.56
CA SER A 260 -10.60 -9.21 -9.34
C SER A 260 -9.16 -8.95 -8.95
N ASP A 261 -8.29 -9.94 -9.22
CA ASP A 261 -6.89 -9.95 -8.82
C ASP A 261 -6.00 -10.44 -9.95
N VAL A 262 -4.82 -9.87 -10.10
CA VAL A 262 -3.81 -10.29 -11.07
C VAL A 262 -2.53 -10.64 -10.33
N LEU A 263 -2.16 -11.90 -10.30
CA LEU A 263 -0.95 -12.38 -9.65
C LEU A 263 0.20 -12.51 -10.66
N LEU A 264 1.30 -11.82 -10.39
CA LEU A 264 2.56 -11.97 -11.13
C LEU A 264 3.57 -12.64 -10.20
N VAL A 265 3.85 -13.91 -10.45
CA VAL A 265 4.72 -14.73 -9.61
C VAL A 265 6.12 -14.81 -10.18
N GLY A 266 7.12 -14.43 -9.41
CA GLY A 266 8.53 -14.53 -9.75
C GLY A 266 9.04 -13.43 -10.70
N GLU A 267 10.32 -13.56 -11.11
CA GLU A 267 10.84 -12.69 -12.17
C GLU A 267 10.18 -13.09 -13.50
N PRO A 268 9.59 -12.14 -14.24
CA PRO A 268 8.79 -12.45 -15.43
C PRO A 268 9.64 -12.85 -16.66
N SER A 269 10.74 -13.58 -16.45
CA SER A 269 11.61 -14.06 -17.54
C SER A 269 10.91 -15.05 -18.49
N TRP A 270 9.79 -15.62 -18.07
CA TRP A 270 8.95 -16.53 -18.86
C TRP A 270 7.79 -15.82 -19.60
N VAL A 271 7.53 -14.55 -19.28
CA VAL A 271 6.51 -13.76 -19.97
C VAL A 271 7.11 -13.18 -21.23
N PRO A 272 6.46 -13.29 -22.41
CA PRO A 272 6.93 -12.62 -23.61
C PRO A 272 7.25 -11.16 -23.34
N GLU A 273 8.38 -10.68 -23.79
CA GLU A 273 8.82 -9.30 -23.52
C GLU A 273 7.86 -8.27 -24.09
N ALA A 274 7.13 -8.61 -25.15
CA ALA A 274 6.22 -7.71 -25.83
C ALA A 274 4.85 -8.35 -26.12
N VAL A 275 3.83 -7.52 -26.03
CA VAL A 275 2.45 -7.76 -26.50
C VAL A 275 2.04 -6.61 -27.40
N TRP A 276 0.97 -6.77 -28.12
CA TRP A 276 0.35 -5.70 -28.89
C TRP A 276 -0.60 -4.91 -28.00
N VAL A 277 -0.53 -3.57 -28.10
CA VAL A 277 -1.33 -2.65 -27.28
C VAL A 277 -1.99 -1.59 -28.16
N GLY A 278 -3.19 -1.19 -27.78
CA GLY A 278 -3.95 -0.11 -28.37
C GLY A 278 -4.12 1.08 -27.41
N PRO A 279 -4.91 2.08 -27.78
CA PRO A 279 -5.14 3.28 -26.98
C PRO A 279 -6.02 3.03 -25.74
N GLY A 280 -6.94 2.06 -25.76
CA GLY A 280 -7.79 1.70 -24.64
C GLY A 280 -7.03 1.05 -23.50
N LEU A 281 -7.52 1.21 -22.28
CA LEU A 281 -6.86 0.68 -21.08
C LEU A 281 -6.70 -0.84 -21.11
N THR A 282 -7.68 -1.55 -21.67
CA THR A 282 -7.69 -3.01 -21.81
C THR A 282 -7.28 -3.51 -23.21
N ASP A 283 -6.86 -2.59 -24.10
CA ASP A 283 -6.37 -2.96 -25.43
C ASP A 283 -4.99 -3.58 -25.33
N ALA A 284 -4.98 -4.86 -25.04
CA ALA A 284 -3.78 -5.70 -25.07
C ALA A 284 -4.10 -7.09 -25.63
N ALA A 285 -3.20 -7.63 -26.44
CA ALA A 285 -3.31 -8.97 -26.99
C ALA A 285 -1.93 -9.54 -27.32
N THR A 286 -1.83 -10.87 -27.36
CA THR A 286 -0.62 -11.59 -27.80
C THR A 286 -0.40 -11.46 -29.30
N GLU A 287 -1.49 -11.29 -30.08
CA GLU A 287 -1.47 -11.19 -31.52
C GLU A 287 -1.96 -9.83 -32.00
N ARG A 288 -1.27 -9.24 -33.00
CA ARG A 288 -1.64 -7.96 -33.61
C ARG A 288 -3.03 -8.01 -34.26
N SER A 289 -3.32 -9.09 -34.95
CA SER A 289 -4.60 -9.33 -35.64
C SER A 289 -5.78 -9.22 -34.69
N ALA A 290 -5.66 -9.76 -33.48
CA ALA A 290 -6.74 -9.71 -32.48
C ALA A 290 -7.10 -8.28 -32.04
N LEU A 291 -6.18 -7.32 -32.09
CA LEU A 291 -6.49 -5.91 -31.85
C LEU A 291 -7.10 -5.24 -33.07
N ILE A 292 -6.61 -5.55 -34.25
CA ILE A 292 -7.17 -5.03 -35.52
C ILE A 292 -8.63 -5.48 -35.67
N GLU A 293 -8.95 -6.74 -35.44
CA GLU A 293 -10.32 -7.27 -35.47
C GLU A 293 -11.26 -6.57 -34.49
N ARG A 294 -10.71 -6.03 -33.39
CA ARG A 294 -11.43 -5.21 -32.40
C ARG A 294 -11.49 -3.71 -32.76
N GLY A 295 -10.99 -3.32 -33.92
CA GLY A 295 -11.06 -1.95 -34.40
C GLY A 295 -9.89 -1.05 -33.97
N VAL A 296 -8.82 -1.60 -33.42
CA VAL A 296 -7.59 -0.84 -33.14
C VAL A 296 -6.83 -0.68 -34.46
N ALA A 297 -6.77 0.55 -34.98
CA ALA A 297 -6.23 0.82 -36.31
C ALA A 297 -4.72 0.55 -36.41
N ASP A 298 -3.95 0.93 -35.38
CA ASP A 298 -2.50 0.81 -35.38
C ASP A 298 -1.98 0.32 -34.02
N PRO A 299 -2.05 -1.00 -33.74
CA PRO A 299 -1.50 -1.57 -32.54
C PRO A 299 0.02 -1.44 -32.51
N LEU A 300 0.54 -1.02 -31.35
CA LEU A 300 1.98 -0.89 -31.07
C LEU A 300 2.48 -2.07 -30.24
N GLN A 301 3.77 -2.37 -30.34
CA GLN A 301 4.38 -3.29 -29.39
C GLN A 301 4.66 -2.61 -28.07
N GLY A 302 4.13 -3.16 -26.99
CA GLY A 302 4.33 -2.71 -25.62
C GLY A 302 4.86 -3.84 -24.74
N ARG A 303 5.45 -3.49 -23.60
CA ARG A 303 5.88 -4.48 -22.62
C ARG A 303 4.67 -5.18 -22.01
N THR A 304 4.79 -6.49 -21.85
CA THR A 304 3.70 -7.32 -21.29
C THR A 304 3.33 -6.91 -19.87
N ASP A 305 4.32 -6.70 -19.00
CA ASP A 305 4.11 -6.29 -17.62
C ASP A 305 3.40 -4.93 -17.52
N ALA A 306 3.80 -3.96 -18.34
CA ALA A 306 3.16 -2.66 -18.40
C ALA A 306 1.72 -2.74 -18.94
N ALA A 307 1.45 -3.61 -19.90
CA ALA A 307 0.11 -3.83 -20.44
C ALA A 307 -0.83 -4.48 -19.39
N LEU A 308 -0.33 -5.46 -18.64
CA LEU A 308 -1.08 -6.09 -17.54
C LEU A 308 -1.42 -5.09 -16.44
N VAL A 309 -0.45 -4.29 -15.99
CA VAL A 309 -0.69 -3.25 -14.97
C VAL A 309 -1.72 -2.23 -15.46
N ARG A 310 -1.60 -1.77 -16.72
CA ARG A 310 -2.56 -0.83 -17.31
C ARG A 310 -3.96 -1.43 -17.39
N ALA A 311 -4.09 -2.68 -17.82
CA ALA A 311 -5.38 -3.34 -17.95
C ALA A 311 -6.02 -3.58 -16.58
N ALA A 312 -5.24 -4.01 -15.57
CA ALA A 312 -5.71 -4.17 -14.20
C ALA A 312 -6.22 -2.83 -13.63
N ALA A 313 -5.45 -1.77 -13.77
CA ALA A 313 -5.87 -0.43 -13.33
C ALA A 313 -7.15 0.04 -14.05
N GLY A 314 -7.31 -0.29 -15.33
CA GLY A 314 -8.48 0.08 -16.13
C GLY A 314 -9.76 -0.66 -15.75
N THR A 315 -9.66 -1.83 -15.16
CA THR A 315 -10.80 -2.66 -14.74
C THR A 315 -11.04 -2.63 -13.23
N GLY A 316 -10.16 -1.98 -12.46
CA GLY A 316 -10.21 -1.97 -11.00
C GLY A 316 -9.75 -3.29 -10.37
N ALA A 317 -9.13 -4.18 -11.15
CA ALA A 317 -8.49 -5.38 -10.61
C ALA A 317 -7.27 -4.97 -9.77
N ALA A 318 -7.16 -5.54 -8.58
CA ALA A 318 -6.01 -5.33 -7.73
C ALA A 318 -4.78 -6.04 -8.34
N PRO A 319 -3.66 -5.36 -8.53
CA PRO A 319 -2.40 -5.97 -8.90
C PRO A 319 -1.60 -6.35 -7.64
N PRO A 320 -1.74 -7.54 -7.08
CA PRO A 320 -0.81 -8.00 -6.06
C PRO A 320 0.46 -8.47 -6.75
N PHE A 321 1.55 -7.80 -6.42
CA PHE A 321 2.89 -8.21 -6.81
C PHE A 321 3.47 -9.07 -5.69
N ILE A 322 3.75 -10.34 -5.98
CA ILE A 322 4.36 -11.29 -5.06
C ILE A 322 5.72 -11.71 -5.60
#